data_8c600f419c363c2eef106019fa81a909
#
_entry.id   8c600f419c363c2eef106019fa81a909
#
_cell.length_a   1.000
_cell.length_b   1.000
_cell.length_c   1.000
_cell.angle_alpha   90.00
_cell.angle_beta   90.00
_cell.angle_gamma   90.00
#
_symmetry.space_group_name_H-M   'P 1'
#
loop_
_entity.id
_entity.type
_entity.pdbx_description
1 polymer ?
#
loop_
_entity_poly.entity_id
_entity_poly.type
_entity_poly.pdbx_seq_one_letter_code
_entity_poly.pdbx_strand_id
1 'polypeptide(L)'
;LGACAASKPQDPAASQSTATSTPSPSASTDTVPTVPGYRPGEIPPVPLFSVPSMDVFASNADKAVIQTASSSLQSVPGITVSPAKCDGNVLISGSTVFGGDGSASTSTGDGLVINNGDGAGSIVEGPITITYGGDGSGSYVNSDTQVSLFILSDGGGTYSAGPVSVFIDSRGYGNYSNSETDESIVNNGDGSGNYSRQEISIINRGDGTGSYNDGKLSIINNGDGTAIVNGVTITDAPKVEKVPPLGKFPPIGSLKPVESCGTVITLEDGVLFDFGKSDIRPD
;
A
#
# COMPACT_ATOMS: atom_id res chain seq x y z
N LEU A 1 47.73 -82.15 60.58
CA LEU A 1 49.04 -82.77 60.33
C LEU A 1 49.43 -82.48 58.87
N GLY A 2 50.51 -81.74 58.67
CA GLY A 2 51.49 -81.71 57.63
C GLY A 2 51.19 -80.58 56.55
N ALA A 3 51.78 -79.49 56.61
CA ALA A 3 53.10 -78.88 56.46
C ALA A 3 53.76 -79.04 55.07
N CYS A 4 54.39 -77.95 54.68
CA CYS A 4 55.42 -77.72 53.67
C CYS A 4 54.93 -77.25 52.30
N ALA A 5 55.28 -76.09 51.93
CA ALA A 5 56.46 -75.26 51.80
C ALA A 5 56.88 -75.10 50.32
N ALA A 6 56.94 -73.83 49.92
CA ALA A 6 57.90 -73.19 49.02
C ALA A 6 58.16 -73.71 47.61
N SER A 7 57.97 -72.80 46.63
CA SER A 7 59.12 -72.25 45.89
C SER A 7 58.60 -71.32 44.74
N LYS A 8 59.10 -70.07 44.71
CA LYS A 8 59.23 -69.25 43.55
C LYS A 8 60.30 -69.81 42.63
N PRO A 9 60.25 -69.64 41.31
CA PRO A 9 60.91 -68.48 40.73
C PRO A 9 60.34 -67.95 39.41
N GLN A 10 60.61 -66.68 39.20
CA GLN A 10 61.08 -65.98 38.02
C GLN A 10 60.19 -65.80 36.80
N ASP A 11 59.98 -64.50 36.58
CA ASP A 11 59.57 -63.85 35.27
C ASP A 11 60.43 -64.28 34.08
N PRO A 12 59.86 -64.19 32.87
CA PRO A 12 60.41 -63.23 31.94
C PRO A 12 59.39 -62.49 31.11
N ALA A 13 59.74 -61.22 30.92
CA ALA A 13 59.61 -60.38 29.75
C ALA A 13 58.23 -60.02 29.23
N ALA A 14 57.97 -58.77 29.44
CA ALA A 14 56.98 -57.94 28.76
C ALA A 14 56.96 -58.08 27.21
N SER A 15 55.76 -58.31 26.65
CA SER A 15 55.47 -57.94 25.32
C SER A 15 54.39 -56.84 25.36
N GLN A 16 54.82 -55.61 25.08
CA GLN A 16 53.94 -54.46 24.87
C GLN A 16 53.10 -54.66 23.57
N SER A 17 51.87 -55.01 23.75
CA SER A 17 50.87 -54.82 22.64
C SER A 17 50.51 -53.36 22.60
N THR A 18 51.01 -52.65 21.60
CA THR A 18 50.51 -51.33 21.17
C THR A 18 49.13 -51.53 20.70
N ALA A 19 48.12 -51.13 21.51
CA ALA A 19 46.74 -50.93 21.08
C ALA A 19 46.73 -49.71 20.19
N THR A 20 46.59 -49.94 18.90
CA THR A 20 46.24 -48.88 17.90
C THR A 20 44.87 -48.46 18.27
N SER A 21 44.69 -47.26 18.85
CA SER A 21 43.43 -46.59 19.00
C SER A 21 42.96 -46.16 17.64
N THR A 22 41.99 -46.88 17.08
CA THR A 22 41.19 -46.45 15.93
C THR A 22 40.53 -45.13 16.34
N PRO A 23 40.70 -44.03 15.58
CA PRO A 23 39.99 -42.82 15.86
C PRO A 23 38.48 -43.11 15.70
N SER A 24 37.74 -42.90 16.79
CA SER A 24 36.29 -42.88 16.79
C SER A 24 35.87 -41.84 15.74
N PRO A 25 34.92 -42.15 14.85
CA PRO A 25 34.46 -41.16 13.91
C PRO A 25 33.94 -39.95 14.72
N SER A 26 34.56 -38.80 14.51
CA SER A 26 34.01 -37.52 14.96
C SER A 26 32.55 -37.47 14.52
N ALA A 27 31.64 -37.42 15.49
CA ALA A 27 30.27 -37.15 15.23
C ALA A 27 30.23 -35.82 14.45
N SER A 28 29.84 -35.89 13.19
CA SER A 28 29.44 -34.72 12.44
C SER A 28 28.34 -34.09 13.28
N THR A 29 28.56 -32.91 13.81
CA THR A 29 27.50 -32.07 14.33
C THR A 29 26.69 -31.72 13.12
N ASP A 30 25.64 -32.49 12.81
CA ASP A 30 24.61 -32.12 11.84
C ASP A 30 24.02 -30.80 12.36
N THR A 31 24.48 -29.69 11.78
CA THR A 31 23.93 -28.38 12.07
C THR A 31 22.48 -28.39 11.61
N VAL A 32 21.56 -28.16 12.55
CA VAL A 32 20.12 -28.06 12.24
C VAL A 32 19.94 -27.05 11.14
N PRO A 33 19.27 -27.39 10.00
CA PRO A 33 19.07 -26.46 8.90
C PRO A 33 18.21 -25.28 9.34
N THR A 34 18.52 -24.10 8.82
CA THR A 34 17.86 -22.84 9.15
C THR A 34 17.49 -22.08 7.88
N VAL A 35 16.52 -21.19 7.98
CA VAL A 35 16.32 -20.16 6.96
C VAL A 35 17.54 -19.21 7.00
N PRO A 36 18.14 -18.84 5.87
CA PRO A 36 19.30 -17.96 5.86
C PRO A 36 19.06 -16.65 6.64
N GLY A 37 19.93 -16.37 7.61
CA GLY A 37 19.83 -15.20 8.49
C GLY A 37 18.98 -15.40 9.74
N TYR A 38 18.39 -16.58 9.95
CA TYR A 38 17.55 -16.90 11.10
C TYR A 38 18.16 -18.03 11.95
N ARG A 39 17.78 -18.09 13.21
CA ARG A 39 18.19 -19.15 14.15
C ARG A 39 17.43 -20.46 13.88
N PRO A 40 17.91 -21.60 14.40
CA PRO A 40 17.16 -22.84 14.31
C PRO A 40 15.73 -22.71 14.89
N GLY A 41 14.74 -23.15 14.12
CA GLY A 41 13.33 -23.07 14.51
C GLY A 41 12.69 -21.68 14.43
N GLU A 42 13.44 -20.65 14.07
CA GLU A 42 12.93 -19.30 13.84
C GLU A 42 12.26 -19.23 12.47
N ILE A 43 11.10 -18.56 12.43
CA ILE A 43 10.32 -18.37 11.21
C ILE A 43 10.45 -16.92 10.77
N PRO A 44 10.76 -16.66 9.49
CA PRO A 44 10.75 -15.30 8.95
C PRO A 44 9.40 -14.61 9.16
N PRO A 45 9.37 -13.29 9.38
CA PRO A 45 8.11 -12.57 9.52
C PRO A 45 7.31 -12.61 8.21
N VAL A 46 5.99 -12.56 8.32
CA VAL A 46 5.12 -12.31 7.17
C VAL A 46 5.43 -10.90 6.65
N PRO A 47 5.76 -10.73 5.36
CA PRO A 47 6.04 -9.42 4.80
C PRO A 47 4.85 -8.47 4.95
N LEU A 48 5.12 -7.18 5.08
CA LEU A 48 4.10 -6.15 5.04
C LEU A 48 4.07 -5.53 3.65
N PHE A 49 2.89 -5.11 3.23
CA PHE A 49 2.71 -4.31 2.03
C PHE A 49 2.15 -2.94 2.40
N SER A 50 2.40 -1.94 1.56
CA SER A 50 1.95 -0.57 1.77
C SER A 50 0.82 -0.22 0.81
N VAL A 51 -0.01 0.74 1.21
CA VAL A 51 -0.98 1.37 0.32
C VAL A 51 -0.24 2.22 -0.73
N PRO A 52 -0.75 2.27 -1.98
CA PRO A 52 -0.20 3.15 -3.00
C PRO A 52 -0.42 4.64 -2.65
N SER A 53 0.33 5.53 -3.32
CA SER A 53 0.15 6.97 -3.15
C SER A 53 -1.23 7.43 -3.60
N MET A 54 -1.79 8.41 -2.85
CA MET A 54 -3.07 9.07 -3.13
C MET A 54 -2.89 10.39 -3.89
N ASP A 55 -1.69 10.72 -4.34
CA ASP A 55 -1.36 12.01 -4.98
C ASP A 55 -2.20 12.30 -6.22
N VAL A 56 -2.69 11.24 -6.90
CA VAL A 56 -3.56 11.36 -8.06
C VAL A 56 -4.85 12.14 -7.75
N PHE A 57 -5.39 12.04 -6.55
CA PHE A 57 -6.58 12.79 -6.16
C PHE A 57 -6.25 14.25 -5.88
N ALA A 58 -5.19 14.52 -5.13
CA ALA A 58 -4.76 15.88 -4.83
C ALA A 58 -4.36 16.65 -6.09
N SER A 59 -3.59 16.03 -6.98
CA SER A 59 -3.11 16.67 -8.22
C SER A 59 -4.21 16.95 -9.24
N ASN A 60 -5.36 16.28 -9.17
CA ASN A 60 -6.48 16.49 -10.08
C ASN A 60 -7.62 17.31 -9.46
N ALA A 61 -7.64 17.53 -8.16
CA ALA A 61 -8.70 18.30 -7.49
C ALA A 61 -8.83 19.74 -8.06
N ASP A 62 -7.71 20.36 -8.40
CA ASP A 62 -7.69 21.71 -8.98
C ASP A 62 -8.35 21.79 -10.36
N LYS A 63 -8.45 20.70 -11.11
CA LYS A 63 -9.19 20.65 -12.38
C LYS A 63 -10.69 20.86 -12.18
N ALA A 64 -11.22 20.54 -11.02
CA ALA A 64 -12.61 20.76 -10.64
C ALA A 64 -12.88 22.21 -10.20
N VAL A 65 -11.82 23.01 -10.01
CA VAL A 65 -11.92 24.45 -9.77
C VAL A 65 -12.14 25.14 -11.13
N ILE A 66 -13.39 25.36 -11.46
CA ILE A 66 -13.75 26.00 -12.74
C ILE A 66 -13.41 27.48 -12.67
N GLN A 67 -12.42 27.89 -13.43
CA GLN A 67 -11.99 29.29 -13.50
C GLN A 67 -12.87 30.05 -14.49
N THR A 68 -13.50 31.10 -14.00
CA THR A 68 -14.43 31.93 -14.79
C THR A 68 -13.78 33.17 -15.38
N ALA A 69 -12.55 33.53 -14.99
CA ALA A 69 -11.90 34.76 -15.44
C ALA A 69 -10.86 34.49 -16.53
N SER A 70 -10.99 35.15 -17.66
CA SER A 70 -9.90 35.26 -18.63
C SER A 70 -8.79 36.15 -18.07
N SER A 71 -7.63 35.58 -17.79
CA SER A 71 -6.45 36.33 -17.33
C SER A 71 -5.98 37.42 -18.31
N SER A 72 -6.34 37.28 -19.58
CA SER A 72 -6.02 38.27 -20.62
C SER A 72 -6.77 39.60 -20.45
N LEU A 73 -7.95 39.59 -19.82
CA LEU A 73 -8.70 40.82 -19.57
C LEU A 73 -8.21 41.60 -18.36
N GLN A 74 -7.54 40.96 -17.41
CA GLN A 74 -7.00 41.60 -16.20
C GLN A 74 -5.81 42.54 -16.51
N SER A 75 -5.18 42.39 -17.66
CA SER A 75 -4.06 43.22 -18.09
C SER A 75 -4.44 44.45 -18.91
N VAL A 76 -5.72 44.66 -19.17
CA VAL A 76 -6.21 45.81 -19.97
C VAL A 76 -6.51 46.99 -19.03
N PRO A 77 -5.85 48.13 -19.20
CA PRO A 77 -6.13 49.33 -18.41
C PRO A 77 -7.59 49.74 -18.47
N GLY A 78 -8.17 50.16 -17.36
CA GLY A 78 -9.59 50.57 -17.31
C GLY A 78 -10.60 49.42 -17.31
N ILE A 79 -10.13 48.17 -17.25
CA ILE A 79 -10.99 46.98 -17.09
C ILE A 79 -10.72 46.37 -15.73
N THR A 80 -11.75 46.27 -14.92
CA THR A 80 -11.73 45.49 -13.67
C THR A 80 -12.48 44.19 -13.85
N VAL A 81 -11.81 43.06 -13.56
CA VAL A 81 -12.37 41.71 -13.63
C VAL A 81 -12.54 41.19 -12.23
N SER A 82 -13.74 40.87 -11.84
CA SER A 82 -14.07 40.32 -10.53
C SER A 82 -14.98 39.09 -10.63
N PRO A 83 -14.93 38.17 -9.64
CA PRO A 83 -15.86 37.04 -9.60
C PRO A 83 -17.31 37.53 -9.42
N ALA A 84 -18.22 36.97 -10.19
CA ALA A 84 -19.66 37.15 -9.97
C ALA A 84 -20.11 36.27 -8.80
N LYS A 85 -20.97 36.80 -7.92
CA LYS A 85 -21.57 36.00 -6.84
C LYS A 85 -22.70 35.13 -7.43
N CYS A 86 -22.73 33.86 -6.95
CA CYS A 86 -23.87 32.98 -7.20
C CYS A 86 -25.03 33.41 -6.28
N ASP A 87 -26.19 33.70 -6.84
CA ASP A 87 -27.36 34.19 -6.10
C ASP A 87 -28.54 33.20 -6.08
N GLY A 88 -28.24 31.90 -6.25
CA GLY A 88 -29.23 30.82 -6.31
C GLY A 88 -29.78 30.53 -7.71
N ASN A 89 -29.36 31.28 -8.71
CA ASN A 89 -29.76 31.05 -10.09
C ASN A 89 -28.74 30.22 -10.88
N VAL A 90 -29.21 29.52 -11.89
CA VAL A 90 -28.34 28.80 -12.84
C VAL A 90 -27.79 29.76 -13.87
N LEU A 91 -26.49 29.77 -14.06
CA LEU A 91 -25.80 30.51 -15.11
C LEU A 91 -25.18 29.55 -16.13
N ILE A 92 -25.37 29.80 -17.41
CA ILE A 92 -24.73 29.04 -18.48
C ILE A 92 -23.69 29.96 -19.16
N SER A 93 -22.46 29.51 -19.21
CA SER A 93 -21.36 30.22 -19.87
C SER A 93 -20.58 29.26 -20.77
N GLY A 94 -20.83 29.32 -22.06
CA GLY A 94 -20.23 28.40 -23.03
C GLY A 94 -20.61 26.93 -22.73
N SER A 95 -19.59 26.10 -22.50
CA SER A 95 -19.77 24.68 -22.16
C SER A 95 -19.89 24.43 -20.63
N THR A 96 -19.98 25.49 -19.82
CA THR A 96 -20.05 25.41 -18.36
C THR A 96 -21.46 25.84 -17.90
N VAL A 97 -22.00 25.03 -16.99
CA VAL A 97 -23.24 25.32 -16.27
C VAL A 97 -22.87 25.49 -14.79
N PHE A 98 -23.23 26.62 -14.20
CA PHE A 98 -23.05 26.92 -12.77
C PHE A 98 -24.40 26.83 -12.06
N GLY A 99 -24.44 26.11 -10.95
CA GLY A 99 -25.56 26.11 -10.02
C GLY A 99 -25.38 27.17 -8.94
N GLY A 100 -26.50 27.73 -8.44
CA GLY A 100 -26.48 28.72 -7.36
C GLY A 100 -26.06 28.17 -5.98
N ASP A 101 -25.86 26.88 -5.88
CA ASP A 101 -25.45 26.13 -4.67
C ASP A 101 -23.93 25.84 -4.61
N GLY A 102 -23.15 26.41 -5.52
CA GLY A 102 -21.71 26.13 -5.65
C GLY A 102 -21.39 24.92 -6.51
N SER A 103 -22.40 24.30 -7.14
CA SER A 103 -22.19 23.25 -8.12
C SER A 103 -21.81 23.82 -9.49
N ALA A 104 -21.10 23.04 -10.28
CA ALA A 104 -20.82 23.35 -11.67
C ALA A 104 -20.54 22.11 -12.49
N SER A 105 -20.83 22.19 -13.78
CA SER A 105 -20.41 21.18 -14.74
C SER A 105 -19.82 21.83 -15.99
N THR A 106 -18.71 21.29 -16.48
CA THR A 106 -18.04 21.76 -17.71
C THR A 106 -17.78 20.58 -18.62
N SER A 107 -18.27 20.69 -19.87
CA SER A 107 -17.89 19.76 -20.93
C SER A 107 -16.67 20.32 -21.64
N THR A 108 -15.61 19.51 -21.72
CA THR A 108 -14.40 19.79 -22.51
C THR A 108 -14.39 18.93 -23.76
N GLY A 109 -13.52 19.24 -24.74
CA GLY A 109 -13.41 18.40 -25.94
C GLY A 109 -13.07 16.95 -25.66
N ASP A 110 -12.36 16.70 -24.54
CA ASP A 110 -11.85 15.39 -24.17
C ASP A 110 -12.54 14.78 -22.93
N GLY A 111 -13.54 15.48 -22.35
CA GLY A 111 -14.18 14.96 -21.14
C GLY A 111 -15.22 15.84 -20.48
N LEU A 112 -15.48 15.54 -19.21
CA LEU A 112 -16.49 16.18 -18.39
C LEU A 112 -15.95 16.39 -16.98
N VAL A 113 -16.14 17.60 -16.44
CA VAL A 113 -15.86 17.91 -15.04
C VAL A 113 -17.19 18.25 -14.36
N ILE A 114 -17.49 17.60 -13.24
CA ILE A 114 -18.67 17.85 -12.41
C ILE A 114 -18.18 18.15 -10.99
N ASN A 115 -18.64 19.27 -10.45
CA ASN A 115 -18.51 19.63 -9.05
C ASN A 115 -19.91 19.80 -8.47
N ASN A 116 -20.28 19.01 -7.47
CA ASN A 116 -21.63 19.05 -6.90
C ASN A 116 -21.84 20.18 -5.89
N GLY A 117 -20.76 20.90 -5.50
CA GLY A 117 -20.82 21.98 -4.52
C GLY A 117 -20.80 21.53 -3.05
N ASP A 118 -20.89 20.23 -2.79
CA ASP A 118 -20.93 19.61 -1.46
C ASP A 118 -19.63 18.85 -1.11
N GLY A 119 -18.60 19.00 -1.93
CA GLY A 119 -17.33 18.30 -1.80
C GLY A 119 -17.22 17.07 -2.69
N ALA A 120 -18.33 16.59 -3.24
CA ALA A 120 -18.35 15.49 -4.18
C ALA A 120 -18.25 15.98 -5.63
N GLY A 121 -17.91 15.07 -6.53
CA GLY A 121 -17.85 15.36 -7.95
C GLY A 121 -17.06 14.32 -8.75
N SER A 122 -16.87 14.60 -10.03
CA SER A 122 -16.13 13.72 -10.91
C SER A 122 -15.38 14.47 -12.01
N ILE A 123 -14.29 13.85 -12.45
CA ILE A 123 -13.48 14.29 -13.59
C ILE A 123 -13.35 13.11 -14.53
N VAL A 124 -13.76 13.31 -15.78
CA VAL A 124 -13.53 12.36 -16.87
C VAL A 124 -12.66 13.06 -17.90
N GLU A 125 -11.52 12.47 -18.23
CA GLU A 125 -10.54 13.03 -19.18
C GLU A 125 -9.90 11.87 -19.94
N GLY A 126 -10.38 11.64 -21.18
CA GLY A 126 -9.95 10.50 -21.97
C GLY A 126 -10.13 9.17 -21.22
N PRO A 127 -9.05 8.39 -21.01
CA PRO A 127 -9.12 7.10 -20.32
C PRO A 127 -9.26 7.21 -18.79
N ILE A 128 -9.17 8.43 -18.24
CA ILE A 128 -9.12 8.65 -16.79
C ILE A 128 -10.51 9.05 -16.29
N THR A 129 -10.96 8.39 -15.24
CA THR A 129 -12.15 8.78 -14.46
C THR A 129 -11.75 8.89 -12.99
N ILE A 130 -12.05 10.03 -12.38
CA ILE A 130 -11.82 10.28 -10.95
C ILE A 130 -13.16 10.67 -10.32
N THR A 131 -13.50 10.08 -9.18
CA THR A 131 -14.64 10.49 -8.38
C THR A 131 -14.21 10.90 -6.99
N TYR A 132 -14.89 11.90 -6.45
CA TYR A 132 -14.74 12.40 -5.09
C TYR A 132 -16.08 12.24 -4.39
N GLY A 133 -16.11 11.53 -3.25
CA GLY A 133 -17.35 11.30 -2.49
C GLY A 133 -17.72 12.48 -1.59
N GLY A 134 -16.77 13.37 -1.28
CA GLY A 134 -16.97 14.48 -0.34
C GLY A 134 -16.83 14.08 1.13
N ASP A 135 -16.84 12.78 1.41
CA ASP A 135 -16.76 12.18 2.76
C ASP A 135 -15.43 11.46 3.04
N GLY A 136 -14.43 11.69 2.21
CA GLY A 136 -13.15 11.00 2.25
C GLY A 136 -13.08 9.77 1.36
N SER A 137 -14.20 9.36 0.75
CA SER A 137 -14.24 8.29 -0.25
C SER A 137 -13.99 8.80 -1.67
N GLY A 138 -13.70 7.88 -2.58
CA GLY A 138 -13.59 8.18 -4.00
C GLY A 138 -12.94 7.07 -4.79
N SER A 139 -12.77 7.32 -6.08
CA SER A 139 -12.15 6.36 -6.98
C SER A 139 -11.30 7.03 -8.06
N TYR A 140 -10.30 6.30 -8.52
CA TYR A 140 -9.51 6.59 -9.71
C TYR A 140 -9.49 5.38 -10.61
N VAL A 141 -9.76 5.56 -11.87
CA VAL A 141 -9.66 4.52 -12.90
C VAL A 141 -8.93 5.09 -14.11
N ASN A 142 -7.94 4.36 -14.61
CA ASN A 142 -7.30 4.64 -15.89
C ASN A 142 -7.40 3.38 -16.75
N SER A 143 -8.23 3.44 -17.80
CA SER A 143 -8.51 2.27 -18.66
C SER A 143 -7.32 1.88 -19.54
N ASP A 144 -6.44 2.82 -19.90
CA ASP A 144 -5.27 2.54 -20.73
C ASP A 144 -4.19 1.79 -19.95
N THR A 145 -3.97 2.17 -18.70
CA THR A 145 -2.98 1.53 -17.84
C THR A 145 -3.55 0.39 -16.99
N GLN A 146 -4.87 0.20 -17.03
CA GLN A 146 -5.60 -0.77 -16.18
C GLN A 146 -5.34 -0.58 -14.69
N VAL A 147 -5.15 0.67 -14.27
CA VAL A 147 -5.00 1.03 -12.86
C VAL A 147 -6.37 1.43 -12.32
N SER A 148 -6.75 0.84 -11.19
CA SER A 148 -7.94 1.25 -10.46
C SER A 148 -7.66 1.37 -8.97
N LEU A 149 -8.30 2.35 -8.33
CA LEU A 149 -8.18 2.64 -6.91
C LEU A 149 -9.56 3.06 -6.40
N PHE A 150 -10.08 2.36 -5.41
CA PHE A 150 -11.36 2.65 -4.76
C PHE A 150 -11.12 2.79 -3.26
N ILE A 151 -11.56 3.89 -2.68
CA ILE A 151 -11.36 4.21 -1.27
C ILE A 151 -12.71 4.50 -0.65
N LEU A 152 -12.96 3.88 0.50
CA LEU A 152 -14.14 4.08 1.31
C LEU A 152 -13.87 5.12 2.39
N SER A 153 -14.90 5.76 2.88
CA SER A 153 -14.80 6.80 3.93
C SER A 153 -14.25 6.27 5.27
N ASP A 154 -14.33 4.95 5.51
CA ASP A 154 -13.79 4.30 6.71
C ASP A 154 -12.29 3.94 6.62
N GLY A 155 -11.67 4.22 5.48
CA GLY A 155 -10.26 3.94 5.18
C GLY A 155 -10.01 2.54 4.64
N GLY A 156 -11.07 1.75 4.36
CA GLY A 156 -10.98 0.55 3.55
C GLY A 156 -10.80 0.91 2.06
N GLY A 157 -10.36 -0.05 1.25
CA GLY A 157 -10.24 0.19 -0.17
C GLY A 157 -9.58 -0.93 -0.94
N THR A 158 -9.52 -0.74 -2.25
CA THR A 158 -8.88 -1.65 -3.20
C THR A 158 -7.98 -0.88 -4.17
N TYR A 159 -6.89 -1.51 -4.54
CA TYR A 159 -6.01 -1.06 -5.62
C TYR A 159 -5.72 -2.20 -6.56
N SER A 160 -5.73 -1.95 -7.85
CA SER A 160 -5.23 -2.89 -8.85
C SER A 160 -4.41 -2.17 -9.92
N ALA A 161 -3.32 -2.80 -10.33
CA ALA A 161 -2.46 -2.33 -11.41
C ALA A 161 -1.79 -3.52 -12.09
N GLY A 162 -2.26 -3.88 -13.28
CA GLY A 162 -1.76 -5.06 -13.98
C GLY A 162 -1.88 -6.33 -13.12
N PRO A 163 -0.74 -7.02 -12.81
CA PRO A 163 -0.75 -8.25 -12.03
C PRO A 163 -0.96 -8.03 -10.52
N VAL A 164 -0.85 -6.79 -10.04
CA VAL A 164 -0.90 -6.45 -8.61
C VAL A 164 -2.33 -6.13 -8.19
N SER A 165 -2.77 -6.72 -7.08
CA SER A 165 -4.02 -6.40 -6.39
C SER A 165 -3.77 -6.22 -4.90
N VAL A 166 -4.37 -5.18 -4.32
CA VAL A 166 -4.34 -4.87 -2.88
C VAL A 166 -5.76 -4.64 -2.40
N PHE A 167 -6.11 -5.22 -1.28
CA PHE A 167 -7.33 -4.95 -0.54
C PHE A 167 -6.97 -4.68 0.91
N ILE A 168 -7.59 -3.67 1.53
CA ILE A 168 -7.51 -3.38 2.96
C ILE A 168 -8.90 -3.02 3.46
N ASP A 169 -9.32 -3.59 4.57
CA ASP A 169 -10.55 -3.20 5.26
C ASP A 169 -10.27 -2.20 6.40
N SER A 170 -11.33 -1.61 6.92
CA SER A 170 -11.24 -0.61 8.01
C SER A 170 -10.76 -1.18 9.35
N ARG A 171 -10.70 -2.52 9.50
CA ARG A 171 -10.29 -3.22 10.73
C ARG A 171 -8.82 -3.62 10.73
N GLY A 172 -8.10 -3.40 9.62
CA GLY A 172 -6.70 -3.77 9.47
C GLY A 172 -6.48 -5.15 8.86
N TYR A 173 -7.54 -5.84 8.41
CA TYR A 173 -7.42 -6.98 7.53
C TYR A 173 -7.02 -6.50 6.13
N GLY A 174 -6.18 -7.23 5.46
CA GLY A 174 -5.89 -6.97 4.06
C GLY A 174 -5.13 -8.08 3.37
N ASN A 175 -5.16 -8.04 2.06
CA ASN A 175 -4.39 -8.93 1.22
C ASN A 175 -3.69 -8.16 0.09
N TYR A 176 -2.57 -8.71 -0.31
CA TYR A 176 -1.81 -8.36 -1.50
C TYR A 176 -1.65 -9.60 -2.36
N SER A 177 -1.76 -9.46 -3.65
CA SER A 177 -1.40 -10.51 -4.60
C SER A 177 -0.69 -9.94 -5.82
N ASN A 178 0.24 -10.72 -6.35
CA ASN A 178 0.90 -10.45 -7.62
C ASN A 178 0.87 -11.74 -8.46
N SER A 179 0.06 -11.75 -9.50
CA SER A 179 -0.14 -12.93 -10.34
C SER A 179 1.04 -13.24 -11.26
N GLU A 180 1.96 -12.28 -11.48
CA GLU A 180 3.16 -12.52 -12.28
C GLU A 180 4.23 -13.30 -11.49
N THR A 181 4.29 -13.09 -10.18
CA THR A 181 5.28 -13.72 -9.29
C THR A 181 4.69 -14.84 -8.42
N ASP A 182 3.39 -15.15 -8.56
CA ASP A 182 2.64 -16.05 -7.69
C ASP A 182 2.79 -15.69 -6.20
N GLU A 183 2.85 -14.38 -5.91
CA GLU A 183 3.04 -13.87 -4.56
C GLU A 183 1.71 -13.51 -3.93
N SER A 184 1.50 -13.92 -2.69
CA SER A 184 0.33 -13.58 -1.89
C SER A 184 0.71 -13.29 -0.45
N ILE A 185 0.15 -12.20 0.09
CA ILE A 185 0.29 -11.82 1.50
C ILE A 185 -1.11 -11.62 2.05
N VAL A 186 -1.40 -12.24 3.18
CA VAL A 186 -2.64 -12.00 3.95
C VAL A 186 -2.27 -11.55 5.34
N ASN A 187 -2.82 -10.42 5.76
CA ASN A 187 -2.75 -9.94 7.14
C ASN A 187 -4.18 -9.94 7.70
N ASN A 188 -4.43 -10.70 8.77
CA ASN A 188 -5.76 -10.84 9.32
C ASN A 188 -6.15 -9.68 10.28
N GLY A 189 -5.21 -8.76 10.58
CA GLY A 189 -5.45 -7.63 11.47
C GLY A 189 -5.46 -7.99 12.97
N ASP A 190 -5.34 -9.27 13.31
CA ASP A 190 -5.38 -9.80 14.69
C ASP A 190 -3.98 -10.26 15.20
N GLY A 191 -2.96 -10.03 14.40
CA GLY A 191 -1.60 -10.47 14.66
C GLY A 191 -1.22 -11.76 13.94
N SER A 192 -2.16 -12.37 13.21
CA SER A 192 -1.90 -13.50 12.33
C SER A 192 -1.79 -13.10 10.86
N GLY A 193 -1.21 -13.97 10.04
CA GLY A 193 -1.09 -13.73 8.62
C GLY A 193 -0.35 -14.84 7.88
N ASN A 194 -0.40 -14.77 6.57
CA ASN A 194 0.21 -15.75 5.68
C ASN A 194 1.00 -15.05 4.58
N TYR A 195 2.07 -15.69 4.14
CA TYR A 195 2.81 -15.35 2.95
C TYR A 195 3.01 -16.59 2.10
N SER A 196 2.85 -16.46 0.82
CA SER A 196 3.24 -17.49 -0.14
C SER A 196 3.85 -16.87 -1.39
N ARG A 197 4.87 -17.54 -1.90
CA ARG A 197 5.49 -17.22 -3.19
C ARG A 197 6.17 -18.47 -3.74
N GLN A 198 5.69 -18.98 -4.86
CA GLN A 198 6.20 -20.22 -5.45
C GLN A 198 6.17 -21.37 -4.39
N GLU A 199 7.34 -21.93 -4.04
CA GLU A 199 7.46 -23.01 -3.06
C GLU A 199 7.53 -22.50 -1.60
N ILE A 200 7.71 -21.17 -1.40
CA ILE A 200 7.80 -20.58 -0.07
C ILE A 200 6.41 -20.38 0.51
N SER A 201 6.22 -20.82 1.74
CA SER A 201 5.01 -20.58 2.53
C SER A 201 5.39 -20.23 3.97
N ILE A 202 4.81 -19.15 4.49
CA ILE A 202 4.93 -18.72 5.89
C ILE A 202 3.51 -18.60 6.44
N ILE A 203 3.27 -19.22 7.60
CA ILE A 203 2.02 -19.09 8.34
C ILE A 203 2.37 -18.59 9.75
N ASN A 204 1.82 -17.45 10.11
CA ASN A 204 1.87 -16.90 11.45
C ASN A 204 0.46 -16.93 12.05
N ARG A 205 0.25 -17.62 13.20
CA ARG A 205 -1.07 -17.75 13.83
C ARG A 205 -1.39 -16.63 14.82
N GLY A 206 -0.45 -15.71 15.07
CA GLY A 206 -0.66 -14.59 15.99
C GLY A 206 -0.59 -14.94 17.48
N ASP A 207 -0.41 -16.21 17.81
CA ASP A 207 -0.36 -16.75 19.18
C ASP A 207 1.06 -17.15 19.63
N GLY A 208 2.04 -16.84 18.81
CA GLY A 208 3.45 -17.23 19.02
C GLY A 208 3.84 -18.50 18.27
N THR A 209 2.90 -19.15 17.57
CA THR A 209 3.12 -20.34 16.74
C THR A 209 3.14 -20.00 15.26
N GLY A 210 3.73 -20.86 14.46
CA GLY A 210 3.73 -20.66 13.01
C GLY A 210 4.43 -21.79 12.27
N SER A 211 4.51 -21.66 10.95
CA SER A 211 5.25 -22.60 10.10
C SER A 211 5.91 -21.92 8.91
N TYR A 212 7.01 -22.49 8.45
CA TYR A 212 7.75 -22.15 7.25
C TYR A 212 7.95 -23.39 6.40
N ASN A 213 7.83 -23.24 5.10
CA ASN A 213 8.19 -24.29 4.14
C ASN A 213 8.71 -23.65 2.85
N ASP A 214 9.77 -24.21 2.27
CA ASP A 214 10.34 -23.82 0.96
C ASP A 214 10.57 -25.02 0.02
N GLY A 215 9.92 -26.15 0.29
CA GLY A 215 10.10 -27.40 -0.44
C GLY A 215 11.31 -28.24 0.01
N LYS A 216 12.29 -27.64 0.71
CA LYS A 216 13.50 -28.31 1.22
C LYS A 216 13.59 -28.26 2.75
N LEU A 217 13.18 -27.14 3.31
CA LEU A 217 13.17 -26.88 4.75
C LEU A 217 11.73 -26.70 5.22
N SER A 218 11.34 -27.50 6.22
CA SER A 218 10.07 -27.38 6.92
C SER A 218 10.32 -27.04 8.38
N ILE A 219 9.72 -25.97 8.87
CA ILE A 219 9.77 -25.56 10.26
C ILE A 219 8.34 -25.44 10.80
N ILE A 220 8.06 -26.07 11.91
CA ILE A 220 6.83 -25.88 12.71
C ILE A 220 7.27 -25.37 14.07
N ASN A 221 6.97 -24.12 14.40
CA ASN A 221 7.27 -23.51 15.68
C ASN A 221 6.05 -23.61 16.60
N ASN A 222 6.23 -24.24 17.77
CA ASN A 222 5.15 -24.53 18.72
C ASN A 222 4.87 -23.37 19.69
N GLY A 223 5.68 -22.29 19.66
CA GLY A 223 5.50 -21.11 20.52
C GLY A 223 5.85 -21.31 22.00
N ASP A 224 6.25 -22.52 22.40
CA ASP A 224 6.61 -22.91 23.76
C ASP A 224 8.12 -23.02 23.98
N GLY A 225 8.93 -22.58 23.01
CA GLY A 225 10.39 -22.75 23.00
C GLY A 225 10.84 -23.97 22.22
N THR A 226 9.92 -24.75 21.63
CA THR A 226 10.25 -25.90 20.78
C THR A 226 9.85 -25.65 19.33
N ALA A 227 10.55 -26.30 18.41
CA ALA A 227 10.17 -26.35 17.01
C ALA A 227 10.50 -27.70 16.40
N ILE A 228 9.83 -28.08 15.33
CA ILE A 228 10.11 -29.25 14.51
C ILE A 228 10.73 -28.75 13.20
N VAL A 229 11.99 -29.14 12.96
CA VAL A 229 12.75 -28.79 11.76
C VAL A 229 13.03 -30.06 10.97
N ASN A 230 12.43 -30.18 9.78
CA ASN A 230 12.51 -31.39 8.94
C ASN A 230 12.23 -32.70 9.73
N GLY A 231 11.23 -32.65 10.64
CA GLY A 231 10.85 -33.80 11.47
C GLY A 231 11.69 -34.00 12.76
N VAL A 232 12.71 -33.17 12.99
CA VAL A 232 13.54 -33.22 14.19
C VAL A 232 13.10 -32.14 15.18
N THR A 233 12.77 -32.53 16.41
CA THR A 233 12.40 -31.58 17.47
C THR A 233 13.65 -30.91 18.01
N ILE A 234 13.62 -29.58 18.11
CA ILE A 234 14.66 -28.77 18.71
C ILE A 234 14.10 -27.94 19.87
N THR A 235 14.96 -27.48 20.75
CA THR A 235 14.67 -26.59 21.89
C THR A 235 15.24 -25.20 21.61
N ASP A 236 14.88 -24.22 22.44
CA ASP A 236 15.35 -22.83 22.36
C ASP A 236 14.91 -22.09 21.06
N ALA A 237 13.85 -22.57 20.41
CA ALA A 237 13.23 -21.88 19.29
C ALA A 237 12.52 -20.59 19.77
N PRO A 238 12.81 -19.43 19.15
CA PRO A 238 12.14 -18.20 19.53
C PRO A 238 10.65 -18.23 19.15
N LYS A 239 9.80 -17.58 19.94
CA LYS A 239 8.38 -17.42 19.58
C LYS A 239 8.24 -16.64 18.29
N VAL A 240 7.20 -16.98 17.52
CA VAL A 240 6.81 -16.21 16.32
C VAL A 240 6.18 -14.89 16.76
N GLU A 241 6.76 -13.77 16.34
CA GLU A 241 6.21 -12.45 16.64
C GLU A 241 4.94 -12.19 15.86
N LYS A 242 4.01 -11.44 16.45
CA LYS A 242 2.75 -11.08 15.79
C LYS A 242 2.99 -10.27 14.53
N VAL A 243 2.17 -10.48 13.52
CA VAL A 243 2.13 -9.64 12.33
C VAL A 243 1.55 -8.27 12.74
N PRO A 244 2.27 -7.15 12.50
CA PRO A 244 1.73 -5.82 12.76
C PRO A 244 0.49 -5.56 11.91
N PRO A 245 -0.50 -4.80 12.42
CA PRO A 245 -1.67 -4.45 11.63
C PRO A 245 -1.30 -3.57 10.44
N LEU A 246 -2.04 -3.70 9.35
CA LEU A 246 -1.91 -2.83 8.18
C LEU A 246 -2.44 -1.43 8.49
N GLY A 247 -1.87 -0.42 7.83
CA GLY A 247 -2.43 0.92 7.78
C GLY A 247 -3.72 0.95 6.97
N LYS A 248 -4.48 2.04 7.11
CA LYS A 248 -5.66 2.34 6.29
C LYS A 248 -5.27 3.17 5.08
N PHE A 249 -6.12 3.16 4.05
CA PHE A 249 -6.04 4.19 3.03
C PHE A 249 -6.31 5.56 3.66
N PRO A 250 -5.50 6.59 3.35
CA PRO A 250 -5.80 7.95 3.80
C PRO A 250 -7.08 8.45 3.12
N PRO A 251 -7.86 9.31 3.79
CA PRO A 251 -9.06 9.88 3.22
C PRO A 251 -8.72 10.77 2.02
N ILE A 252 -9.59 10.74 1.02
CA ILE A 252 -9.51 11.62 -0.15
C ILE A 252 -10.04 13.01 0.24
N GLY A 253 -9.35 14.07 -0.20
CA GLY A 253 -9.82 15.44 0.00
C GLY A 253 -11.12 15.71 -0.74
N SER A 254 -11.96 16.59 -0.19
CA SER A 254 -13.18 17.06 -0.83
C SER A 254 -12.89 18.12 -1.89
N LEU A 255 -13.73 18.20 -2.92
CA LEU A 255 -13.72 19.30 -3.89
C LEU A 255 -14.19 20.58 -3.22
N LYS A 256 -13.58 21.71 -3.60
CA LYS A 256 -14.05 23.03 -3.15
C LYS A 256 -15.27 23.42 -3.95
N PRO A 257 -16.34 23.93 -3.34
CA PRO A 257 -17.46 24.48 -4.06
C PRO A 257 -17.02 25.63 -4.96
N VAL A 258 -17.72 25.85 -6.07
CA VAL A 258 -17.45 26.98 -6.94
C VAL A 258 -17.98 28.25 -6.28
N GLU A 259 -17.08 29.16 -5.95
CA GLU A 259 -17.42 30.42 -5.24
C GLU A 259 -17.94 31.52 -6.19
N SER A 260 -17.82 31.31 -7.50
CA SER A 260 -18.16 32.29 -8.50
C SER A 260 -18.91 31.65 -9.67
N CYS A 261 -20.09 32.18 -9.96
CA CYS A 261 -20.94 31.75 -11.09
C CYS A 261 -20.63 32.46 -12.41
N GLY A 262 -19.54 33.22 -12.48
CA GLY A 262 -19.17 33.94 -13.69
C GLY A 262 -18.12 35.01 -13.43
N THR A 263 -17.98 35.91 -14.37
CA THR A 263 -17.06 37.04 -14.31
C THR A 263 -17.79 38.33 -14.49
N VAL A 264 -17.61 39.26 -13.55
CA VAL A 264 -18.08 40.65 -13.71
C VAL A 264 -16.94 41.45 -14.32
N ILE A 265 -17.20 42.01 -15.49
CA ILE A 265 -16.30 42.93 -16.18
C ILE A 265 -16.85 44.34 -15.97
N THR A 266 -16.11 45.15 -15.23
CA THR A 266 -16.44 46.56 -15.02
C THR A 266 -15.52 47.40 -15.87
N LEU A 267 -16.10 48.27 -16.70
CA LEU A 267 -15.37 49.25 -17.50
C LEU A 267 -15.35 50.56 -16.70
N GLU A 268 -14.19 51.16 -16.49
CA GLU A 268 -14.08 52.49 -15.92
C GLU A 268 -14.57 53.55 -16.93
N ASP A 269 -15.08 54.67 -16.46
CA ASP A 269 -15.72 55.73 -17.27
C ASP A 269 -14.81 56.32 -18.38
N GLY A 270 -13.50 56.04 -18.34
CA GLY A 270 -12.54 56.45 -19.37
C GLY A 270 -12.38 55.51 -20.55
N VAL A 271 -12.94 54.30 -20.49
CA VAL A 271 -12.83 53.30 -21.55
C VAL A 271 -13.99 53.46 -22.52
N LEU A 272 -13.86 54.41 -23.42
CA LEU A 272 -14.91 54.71 -24.40
C LEU A 272 -14.52 54.18 -25.79
N PHE A 273 -15.44 53.51 -26.39
CA PHE A 273 -15.41 53.23 -27.84
C PHE A 273 -15.85 54.45 -28.62
N ASP A 274 -15.20 54.77 -29.73
CA ASP A 274 -15.73 55.72 -30.66
C ASP A 274 -17.08 55.23 -31.21
N PHE A 275 -18.01 56.15 -31.39
CA PHE A 275 -19.34 55.79 -31.85
C PHE A 275 -19.27 54.99 -33.16
N GLY A 276 -19.80 53.78 -33.13
CA GLY A 276 -19.81 52.88 -34.29
C GLY A 276 -18.51 52.11 -34.53
N LYS A 277 -17.52 52.12 -33.58
CA LYS A 277 -16.29 51.34 -33.66
C LYS A 277 -16.20 50.34 -32.50
N SER A 278 -15.56 49.21 -32.76
CA SER A 278 -15.29 48.17 -31.78
C SER A 278 -13.87 48.24 -31.14
N ASP A 279 -13.07 49.20 -31.56
CA ASP A 279 -11.71 49.38 -31.08
C ASP A 279 -11.68 50.30 -29.86
N ILE A 280 -10.94 49.90 -28.83
CA ILE A 280 -10.71 50.68 -27.62
C ILE A 280 -9.82 51.87 -27.98
N ARG A 281 -10.19 53.08 -27.56
CA ARG A 281 -9.34 54.26 -27.77
C ARG A 281 -8.01 54.07 -27.04
N PRO A 282 -6.86 54.31 -27.69
CA PRO A 282 -5.63 54.51 -26.97
C PRO A 282 -5.69 55.92 -26.36
N ASP A 283 -5.57 56.03 -25.06
CA ASP A 283 -5.36 57.29 -24.34
C ASP A 283 -3.92 57.77 -24.50
#